data_641c40d78bacde8df72455fd74dd787a
#
_entry.id   641c40d78bacde8df72455fd74dd787a
#
_cell.length_a   1.000
_cell.length_b   1.000
_cell.length_c   1.000
_cell.angle_alpha   90.00
_cell.angle_beta   90.00
_cell.angle_gamma   90.00
#
_symmetry.space_group_name_H-M   'P 1'
#
loop_
_entity.id
_entity.type
_entity.pdbx_description
1 polymer ?
#
loop_
_entity_poly.entity_id
_entity_poly.type
_entity_poly.pdbx_seq_one_letter_code
_entity_poly.pdbx_strand_id
1 'polypeptide(L)'
;IGFSGNIAEISFRFEITDHFFRYSAVCRMDGEEIPLQKKRKFMVLSSKPAILLLDDRLLVFKRIEASKVTPFLTRKYVEVPLADAEKYLEMVALPLICDYPATSSGFDLIHEMRTCIPELSVERSINDEPALQLRFRYGDRYFSPGKKSQLTYPRLEKVDGKPAIYYYIRDLQLEQIYINLLEKWGFKQITDVQFVRVVETGGYTFIDWLQQHKAELESCFSFVKTDTSLRYYLGEISLAQEISPSPDW
;
A
#
# COMPACT_ATOMS: atom_id res chain seq x y z
N ILE A 1 -18.40 31.59 24.02
CA ILE A 1 -18.22 30.46 23.11
C ILE A 1 -18.72 29.24 23.89
N GLY A 2 -19.95 28.77 23.57
CA GLY A 2 -20.48 27.56 24.17
C GLY A 2 -19.72 26.37 23.63
N PHE A 3 -18.95 25.69 24.48
CA PHE A 3 -18.43 24.37 24.19
C PHE A 3 -19.58 23.37 24.32
N SER A 4 -20.31 23.13 23.24
CA SER A 4 -21.07 21.89 23.16
C SER A 4 -20.04 20.81 22.88
N GLY A 5 -19.92 19.80 23.75
CA GLY A 5 -18.97 18.70 23.59
C GLY A 5 -19.27 17.76 22.41
N ASN A 6 -20.03 18.24 21.45
CA ASN A 6 -20.53 17.45 20.34
C ASN A 6 -19.47 17.36 19.23
N ILE A 7 -19.20 16.14 18.84
CA ILE A 7 -18.19 15.82 17.85
C ILE A 7 -18.82 15.94 16.47
N ALA A 8 -18.13 16.67 15.60
CA ALA A 8 -18.52 16.76 14.21
C ALA A 8 -18.16 15.45 13.49
N GLU A 9 -19.10 14.93 12.72
CA GLU A 9 -18.93 13.80 11.83
C GLU A 9 -18.72 14.29 10.41
N ILE A 10 -17.86 13.59 9.68
CA ILE A 10 -17.61 13.88 8.27
C ILE A 10 -17.82 12.61 7.42
N SER A 11 -18.43 12.82 6.28
CA SER A 11 -18.58 11.82 5.21
C SER A 11 -18.24 12.43 3.86
N PHE A 12 -17.96 11.60 2.89
CA PHE A 12 -17.64 12.04 1.54
C PHE A 12 -18.68 11.54 0.54
N ARG A 13 -19.01 12.39 -0.43
CA ARG A 13 -19.89 12.05 -1.53
C ARG A 13 -19.10 12.15 -2.82
N PHE A 14 -18.98 11.03 -3.53
CA PHE A 14 -18.25 10.88 -4.79
C PHE A 14 -19.23 10.78 -5.95
N GLU A 15 -18.88 11.36 -7.08
CA GLU A 15 -19.71 11.36 -8.28
C GLU A 15 -18.83 11.28 -9.54
N ILE A 16 -19.23 10.45 -10.50
CA ILE A 16 -18.69 10.46 -11.86
C ILE A 16 -19.76 11.02 -12.79
N THR A 17 -19.36 11.99 -13.58
CA THR A 17 -20.12 12.55 -14.70
C THR A 17 -19.42 12.19 -16.01
N ASP A 18 -19.99 12.55 -17.15
CA ASP A 18 -19.41 12.26 -18.47
C ASP A 18 -17.98 12.77 -18.67
N HIS A 19 -17.58 13.81 -17.92
CA HIS A 19 -16.30 14.50 -18.12
C HIS A 19 -15.43 14.57 -16.86
N PHE A 20 -16.00 14.42 -15.68
CA PHE A 20 -15.31 14.67 -14.42
C PHE A 20 -15.61 13.62 -13.37
N PHE A 21 -14.58 13.29 -12.61
CA PHE A 21 -14.72 12.72 -11.28
C PHE A 21 -14.75 13.87 -10.28
N ARG A 22 -15.74 13.89 -9.39
CA ARG A 22 -15.84 14.93 -8.36
C ARG A 22 -16.21 14.36 -7.01
N TYR A 23 -15.82 15.07 -5.95
CA TYR A 23 -16.24 14.71 -4.61
C TYR A 23 -16.43 15.94 -3.73
N SER A 24 -17.27 15.78 -2.71
CA SER A 24 -17.58 16.79 -1.70
C SER A 24 -17.55 16.18 -0.32
N ALA A 25 -17.30 17.04 0.70
CA ALA A 25 -17.43 16.65 2.10
C ALA A 25 -18.80 17.08 2.64
N VAL A 26 -19.39 16.21 3.43
CA VAL A 26 -20.62 16.47 4.17
C VAL A 26 -20.29 16.41 5.65
N CYS A 27 -20.43 17.53 6.34
CA CYS A 27 -20.22 17.63 7.79
C CYS A 27 -21.57 17.57 8.51
N ARG A 28 -21.65 16.78 9.58
CA ARG A 28 -22.83 16.73 10.46
C ARG A 28 -22.42 16.93 11.92
N MET A 29 -23.29 17.59 12.66
CA MET A 29 -23.17 17.74 14.10
C MET A 29 -24.56 17.62 14.71
N ASP A 30 -24.74 16.77 15.69
CA ASP A 30 -26.05 16.49 16.32
C ASP A 30 -27.14 16.04 15.33
N GLY A 31 -26.73 15.34 14.25
CA GLY A 31 -27.63 14.88 13.19
C GLY A 31 -27.95 15.91 12.11
N GLU A 32 -27.62 17.18 12.33
CA GLU A 32 -27.84 18.24 11.35
C GLU A 32 -26.64 18.43 10.41
N GLU A 33 -26.92 18.61 9.12
CA GLU A 33 -25.89 18.90 8.12
C GLU A 33 -25.43 20.34 8.26
N ILE A 34 -24.12 20.52 8.50
CA ILE A 34 -23.48 21.83 8.59
C ILE A 34 -22.90 22.18 7.23
N PRO A 35 -23.40 23.21 6.56
CA PRO A 35 -22.83 23.64 5.30
C PRO A 35 -21.43 24.21 5.53
N LEU A 36 -20.41 23.52 5.02
CA LEU A 36 -19.01 23.95 5.10
C LEU A 36 -18.76 25.21 4.25
N GLN A 37 -19.56 25.38 3.19
CA GLN A 37 -19.42 26.49 2.24
C GLN A 37 -20.46 27.57 2.53
N LYS A 38 -20.09 28.69 2.84
CA LYS A 38 -20.82 29.95 2.67
C LYS A 38 -19.87 31.03 3.17
N LYS A 39 -19.17 31.76 2.31
CA LYS A 39 -18.39 32.97 2.63
C LYS A 39 -18.12 33.21 4.15
N ARG A 40 -17.89 32.10 4.88
CA ARG A 40 -17.76 32.08 6.33
C ARG A 40 -16.31 32.32 6.70
N LYS A 41 -16.12 33.02 7.79
CA LYS A 41 -14.79 33.11 8.39
C LYS A 41 -14.47 31.75 9.03
N PHE A 42 -13.33 31.21 8.71
CA PHE A 42 -12.87 29.97 9.34
C PHE A 42 -11.44 30.09 9.85
N MET A 43 -11.13 29.33 10.88
CA MET A 43 -9.80 29.21 11.45
C MET A 43 -9.53 27.75 11.77
N VAL A 44 -8.36 27.26 11.40
CA VAL A 44 -7.88 25.94 11.80
C VAL A 44 -7.16 26.09 13.14
N LEU A 45 -7.74 25.49 14.20
CA LEU A 45 -7.19 25.52 15.54
C LEU A 45 -6.27 24.35 15.82
N SER A 46 -6.54 23.18 15.17
CA SER A 46 -5.70 22.00 15.20
C SER A 46 -5.75 21.29 13.87
N SER A 47 -4.61 20.74 13.44
CA SER A 47 -4.50 20.01 12.17
C SER A 47 -4.78 18.52 12.33
N LYS A 48 -4.48 17.91 13.48
CA LYS A 48 -4.61 16.46 13.70
C LYS A 48 -4.87 16.16 15.19
N PRO A 49 -6.06 15.76 15.58
CA PRO A 49 -7.28 15.76 14.77
C PRO A 49 -7.70 17.20 14.38
N ALA A 50 -8.49 17.31 13.31
CA ALA A 50 -8.98 18.62 12.87
C ALA A 50 -9.88 19.27 13.92
N ILE A 51 -9.57 20.52 14.27
CA ILE A 51 -10.43 21.38 15.05
C ILE A 51 -10.58 22.68 14.28
N LEU A 52 -11.78 22.99 13.88
CA LEU A 52 -12.09 24.17 13.06
C LEU A 52 -13.05 25.09 13.81
N LEU A 53 -12.74 26.38 13.79
CA LEU A 53 -13.70 27.41 14.14
C LEU A 53 -14.34 27.93 12.85
N LEU A 54 -15.65 27.76 12.71
CA LEU A 54 -16.42 28.18 11.55
C LEU A 54 -17.44 29.21 12.00
N ASP A 55 -17.21 30.46 11.70
CA ASP A 55 -17.89 31.63 12.28
C ASP A 55 -17.79 31.63 13.83
N ASP A 56 -18.86 31.24 14.53
CA ASP A 56 -19.00 31.13 15.97
C ASP A 56 -19.09 29.69 16.47
N ARG A 57 -19.00 28.70 15.57
CA ARG A 57 -19.13 27.29 15.90
C ARG A 57 -17.78 26.57 15.88
N LEU A 58 -17.53 25.82 16.95
CA LEU A 58 -16.35 24.95 17.04
C LEU A 58 -16.70 23.55 16.54
N LEU A 59 -16.03 23.14 15.46
CA LEU A 59 -16.14 21.79 14.91
C LEU A 59 -14.94 20.96 15.38
N VAL A 60 -15.18 19.96 16.19
CA VAL A 60 -14.16 19.03 16.71
C VAL A 60 -14.34 17.68 16.02
N PHE A 61 -13.35 17.22 15.27
CA PHE A 61 -13.38 15.95 14.59
C PHE A 61 -12.54 14.90 15.35
N LYS A 62 -12.95 13.62 15.35
CA LYS A 62 -12.20 12.57 16.06
C LYS A 62 -10.90 12.12 15.36
N ARG A 63 -10.91 12.01 14.06
CA ARG A 63 -9.83 11.30 13.32
C ARG A 63 -9.33 12.02 12.08
N ILE A 64 -10.11 12.91 11.47
CA ILE A 64 -9.73 13.53 10.21
C ILE A 64 -8.68 14.61 10.40
N GLU A 65 -7.83 14.77 9.41
CA GLU A 65 -6.88 15.88 9.33
C GLU A 65 -7.53 17.10 8.68
N ALA A 66 -7.17 18.30 9.13
CA ALA A 66 -7.71 19.53 8.61
C ALA A 66 -7.48 19.71 7.10
N SER A 67 -6.36 19.23 6.57
CA SER A 67 -6.03 19.24 5.13
C SER A 67 -7.09 18.56 4.26
N LYS A 68 -7.83 17.59 4.80
CA LYS A 68 -8.88 16.86 4.09
C LYS A 68 -10.24 17.57 4.12
N VAL A 69 -10.42 18.51 5.02
CA VAL A 69 -11.67 19.27 5.19
C VAL A 69 -11.57 20.68 4.59
N THR A 70 -10.43 21.33 4.74
CA THR A 70 -10.22 22.74 4.33
C THR A 70 -10.53 23.03 2.86
N PRO A 71 -10.31 22.15 1.87
CA PRO A 71 -10.70 22.42 0.49
C PRO A 71 -12.20 22.72 0.35
N PHE A 72 -13.04 22.10 1.19
CA PHE A 72 -14.49 22.26 1.14
C PHE A 72 -15.03 23.47 1.91
N LEU A 73 -14.18 24.18 2.60
CA LEU A 73 -14.53 25.47 3.19
C LEU A 73 -14.64 26.58 2.13
N THR A 74 -13.93 26.42 1.01
CA THR A 74 -13.88 27.39 -0.08
C THR A 74 -14.53 26.90 -1.37
N ARG A 75 -14.65 25.59 -1.56
CA ARG A 75 -15.17 24.95 -2.78
C ARG A 75 -16.32 24.02 -2.44
N LYS A 76 -17.29 23.92 -3.32
CA LYS A 76 -18.41 22.97 -3.16
C LYS A 76 -17.95 21.53 -3.36
N TYR A 77 -17.07 21.33 -4.30
CA TYR A 77 -16.50 20.04 -4.66
C TYR A 77 -15.08 20.23 -5.22
N VAL A 78 -14.33 19.18 -5.21
CA VAL A 78 -13.09 19.02 -5.96
C VAL A 78 -13.42 18.26 -7.22
N GLU A 79 -13.04 18.78 -8.38
CA GLU A 79 -13.24 18.17 -9.69
C GLU A 79 -11.90 17.80 -10.33
N VAL A 80 -11.88 16.63 -10.95
CA VAL A 80 -10.72 16.10 -11.67
C VAL A 80 -11.20 15.57 -13.02
N PRO A 81 -10.56 15.92 -14.15
CA PRO A 81 -10.87 15.32 -15.44
C PRO A 81 -10.81 13.80 -15.39
N LEU A 82 -11.70 13.12 -16.12
CA LEU A 82 -11.69 11.64 -16.13
C LEU A 82 -10.37 11.03 -16.62
N ALA A 83 -9.63 11.75 -17.48
CA ALA A 83 -8.31 11.31 -17.94
C ALA A 83 -7.29 11.16 -16.79
N ASP A 84 -7.44 11.95 -15.73
CA ASP A 84 -6.55 11.96 -14.56
C ASP A 84 -7.18 11.23 -13.35
N ALA A 85 -8.40 10.70 -13.51
CA ALA A 85 -9.20 10.18 -12.41
C ALA A 85 -8.54 8.99 -11.72
N GLU A 86 -7.92 8.06 -12.44
CA GLU A 86 -7.30 6.86 -11.86
C GLU A 86 -6.22 7.21 -10.85
N LYS A 87 -5.30 8.09 -11.22
CA LYS A 87 -4.23 8.54 -10.33
C LYS A 87 -4.78 9.28 -9.11
N TYR A 88 -5.83 10.08 -9.31
CA TYR A 88 -6.46 10.82 -8.22
C TYR A 88 -7.25 9.90 -7.29
N LEU A 89 -7.92 8.90 -7.85
CA LEU A 89 -8.60 7.85 -7.10
C LEU A 89 -7.60 7.11 -6.19
N GLU A 90 -6.47 6.69 -6.72
CA GLU A 90 -5.43 5.99 -5.97
C GLU A 90 -4.89 6.84 -4.81
N MET A 91 -4.50 8.07 -5.09
CA MET A 91 -3.78 8.91 -4.13
C MET A 91 -4.67 9.59 -3.10
N VAL A 92 -5.92 9.91 -3.45
CA VAL A 92 -6.78 10.77 -2.63
C VAL A 92 -8.13 10.13 -2.31
N ALA A 93 -8.88 9.70 -3.31
CA ALA A 93 -10.27 9.31 -3.10
C ALA A 93 -10.41 7.98 -2.36
N LEU A 94 -9.66 6.94 -2.74
CA LEU A 94 -9.74 5.64 -2.09
C LEU A 94 -9.27 5.65 -0.63
N PRO A 95 -8.18 6.31 -0.24
CA PRO A 95 -7.90 6.52 1.17
C PRO A 95 -9.03 7.16 1.95
N LEU A 96 -9.74 8.13 1.34
CA LEU A 96 -10.92 8.73 1.98
C LEU A 96 -12.09 7.75 2.08
N ILE A 97 -12.33 6.95 1.05
CA ILE A 97 -13.40 5.93 1.02
C ILE A 97 -13.14 4.84 2.05
N CYS A 98 -11.89 4.44 2.25
CA CYS A 98 -11.52 3.41 3.22
C CYS A 98 -11.56 3.92 4.66
N ASP A 99 -11.22 5.18 4.90
CA ASP A 99 -11.07 5.74 6.24
C ASP A 99 -12.36 6.38 6.78
N TYR A 100 -13.29 6.80 5.89
CA TYR A 100 -14.46 7.59 6.25
C TYR A 100 -15.72 7.08 5.57
N PRO A 101 -16.92 7.30 6.16
CA PRO A 101 -18.18 7.01 5.49
C PRO A 101 -18.25 7.72 4.13
N ALA A 102 -18.56 6.95 3.10
CA ALA A 102 -18.58 7.44 1.73
C ALA A 102 -19.83 6.94 0.99
N THR A 103 -20.33 7.77 0.08
CA THR A 103 -21.39 7.42 -0.87
C THR A 103 -20.91 7.70 -2.29
N SER A 104 -21.30 6.85 -3.25
CA SER A 104 -21.00 7.01 -4.67
C SER A 104 -22.27 7.26 -5.48
N SER A 105 -22.15 8.00 -6.55
CA SER A 105 -23.20 8.26 -7.52
C SER A 105 -22.64 8.27 -8.94
N GLY A 106 -23.33 7.63 -9.87
CA GLY A 106 -22.90 7.51 -11.26
C GLY A 106 -21.84 6.44 -11.52
N PHE A 107 -21.44 5.67 -10.52
CA PHE A 107 -20.50 4.55 -10.65
C PHE A 107 -20.66 3.55 -9.51
N ASP A 108 -20.22 2.32 -9.77
CA ASP A 108 -20.15 1.27 -8.77
C ASP A 108 -18.77 1.23 -8.13
N LEU A 109 -18.74 1.02 -6.81
CA LEU A 109 -17.52 0.86 -6.04
C LEU A 109 -17.40 -0.61 -5.62
N ILE A 110 -16.46 -1.33 -6.21
CA ILE A 110 -16.32 -2.78 -6.08
C ILE A 110 -15.02 -3.11 -5.37
N HIS A 111 -15.11 -3.66 -4.17
CA HIS A 111 -13.96 -4.16 -3.45
C HIS A 111 -13.59 -5.56 -3.95
N GLU A 112 -12.40 -5.69 -4.53
CA GLU A 112 -11.85 -6.99 -4.95
C GLU A 112 -11.02 -7.60 -3.83
N MET A 113 -11.27 -8.88 -3.57
CA MET A 113 -10.38 -9.66 -2.72
C MET A 113 -9.19 -10.14 -3.54
N ARG A 114 -7.99 -9.69 -3.18
CA ARG A 114 -6.74 -10.10 -3.83
C ARG A 114 -5.85 -10.82 -2.83
N THR A 115 -5.36 -11.99 -3.22
CA THR A 115 -4.42 -12.75 -2.40
C THR A 115 -3.05 -12.08 -2.42
N CYS A 116 -2.46 -11.90 -1.25
CA CYS A 116 -1.07 -11.49 -1.09
C CYS A 116 -0.16 -12.67 -1.40
N ILE A 117 0.71 -12.55 -2.38
CA ILE A 117 1.70 -13.54 -2.72
C ILE A 117 3.07 -12.95 -2.38
N PRO A 118 3.76 -13.47 -1.34
CA PRO A 118 5.11 -13.05 -1.02
C PRO A 118 6.08 -13.69 -2.02
N GLU A 119 6.77 -12.86 -2.79
CA GLU A 119 7.75 -13.31 -3.77
C GLU A 119 9.16 -13.00 -3.29
N LEU A 120 10.02 -14.01 -3.33
CA LEU A 120 11.45 -13.89 -3.04
C LEU A 120 12.28 -14.11 -4.30
N SER A 121 13.30 -13.28 -4.45
CA SER A 121 14.41 -13.52 -5.37
C SER A 121 15.73 -13.37 -4.65
N VAL A 122 16.76 -14.02 -5.17
CA VAL A 122 18.14 -13.83 -4.70
C VAL A 122 18.82 -12.85 -5.62
N GLU A 123 19.34 -11.76 -5.07
CA GLU A 123 20.00 -10.68 -5.80
C GLU A 123 21.28 -10.26 -5.08
N ARG A 124 22.05 -9.37 -5.69
CA ARG A 124 23.17 -8.72 -5.02
C ARG A 124 22.70 -7.45 -4.31
N SER A 125 23.15 -7.26 -3.09
CA SER A 125 22.93 -6.02 -2.35
C SER A 125 23.77 -4.88 -2.91
N ILE A 126 23.56 -3.68 -2.41
CA ILE A 126 24.37 -2.50 -2.74
C ILE A 126 25.86 -2.70 -2.39
N ASN A 127 26.17 -3.60 -1.46
CA ASN A 127 27.55 -3.95 -1.06
C ASN A 127 28.10 -5.15 -1.83
N ASP A 128 27.45 -5.57 -2.91
CA ASP A 128 27.79 -6.76 -3.72
C ASP A 128 27.71 -8.11 -2.96
N GLU A 129 27.04 -8.11 -1.81
CA GLU A 129 26.76 -9.32 -1.03
C GLU A 129 25.45 -9.98 -1.47
N PRO A 130 25.33 -11.31 -1.38
CA PRO A 130 24.07 -11.98 -1.65
C PRO A 130 22.96 -11.52 -0.68
N ALA A 131 21.81 -11.19 -1.23
CA ALA A 131 20.65 -10.72 -0.48
C ALA A 131 19.35 -11.37 -0.98
N LEU A 132 18.38 -11.50 -0.10
CA LEU A 132 17.01 -11.81 -0.50
C LEU A 132 16.28 -10.52 -0.84
N GLN A 133 15.60 -10.49 -1.97
CA GLN A 133 14.67 -9.43 -2.31
C GLN A 133 13.24 -9.93 -2.08
N LEU A 134 12.51 -9.26 -1.19
CA LEU A 134 11.10 -9.54 -0.92
C LEU A 134 10.22 -8.51 -1.61
N ARG A 135 9.19 -9.00 -2.30
CA ARG A 135 8.10 -8.19 -2.85
C ARG A 135 6.77 -8.87 -2.57
N PHE A 136 5.72 -8.09 -2.43
CA PHE A 136 4.36 -8.61 -2.30
C PHE A 136 3.60 -8.39 -3.59
N ARG A 137 3.10 -9.46 -4.18
CA ARG A 137 2.28 -9.40 -5.39
C ARG A 137 0.80 -9.54 -5.06
N TYR A 138 0.01 -8.58 -5.57
CA TYR A 138 -1.46 -8.59 -5.54
C TYR A 138 -1.95 -8.49 -6.98
N GLY A 139 -2.39 -9.62 -7.55
CA GLY A 139 -2.71 -9.71 -8.98
C GLY A 139 -1.50 -9.42 -9.85
N ASP A 140 -1.54 -8.34 -10.62
CA ASP A 140 -0.48 -7.86 -11.52
C ASP A 140 0.45 -6.80 -10.90
N ARG A 141 0.23 -6.42 -9.65
CA ARG A 141 0.98 -5.34 -8.98
C ARG A 141 1.92 -5.83 -7.91
N TYR A 142 3.06 -5.13 -7.80
CA TYR A 142 4.12 -5.41 -6.85
C TYR A 142 4.28 -4.28 -5.85
N PHE A 143 4.45 -4.63 -4.59
CA PHE A 143 4.64 -3.69 -3.49
C PHE A 143 5.88 -4.03 -2.69
N SER A 144 6.58 -2.98 -2.26
CA SER A 144 7.73 -3.13 -1.37
C SER A 144 7.26 -3.36 0.08
N PRO A 145 8.00 -4.16 0.85
CA PRO A 145 7.78 -4.32 2.28
C PRO A 145 7.78 -2.99 3.03
N GLY A 146 6.90 -2.85 4.00
CA GLY A 146 6.88 -1.70 4.91
C GLY A 146 6.38 -0.38 4.32
N LYS A 147 6.20 -0.24 3.01
CA LYS A 147 5.62 0.97 2.41
C LYS A 147 4.12 1.05 2.67
N LYS A 148 3.75 1.92 3.61
CA LYS A 148 2.33 2.19 3.97
C LYS A 148 1.65 3.19 3.03
N SER A 149 2.36 3.75 2.04
CA SER A 149 1.86 4.85 1.21
C SER A 149 0.91 4.44 0.10
N GLN A 150 0.83 3.15 -0.24
CA GLN A 150 -0.06 2.63 -1.28
C GLN A 150 -0.87 1.47 -0.72
N LEU A 151 -1.85 1.78 0.11
CA LEU A 151 -2.70 0.78 0.76
C LEU A 151 -3.76 0.22 -0.17
N THR A 152 -4.21 1.03 -1.13
CA THR A 152 -5.29 0.70 -2.04
C THR A 152 -4.85 0.87 -3.48
N TYR A 153 -5.41 0.07 -4.36
CA TYR A 153 -5.14 0.17 -5.79
C TYR A 153 -6.45 0.20 -6.58
N PRO A 154 -6.79 1.33 -7.22
CA PRO A 154 -7.99 1.45 -8.03
C PRO A 154 -7.74 1.05 -9.48
N ARG A 155 -8.81 0.60 -10.12
CA ARG A 155 -8.92 0.41 -11.56
C ARG A 155 -10.29 0.91 -12.01
N LEU A 156 -10.31 1.90 -12.90
CA LEU A 156 -11.54 2.41 -13.48
C LEU A 156 -11.88 1.58 -14.73
N GLU A 157 -13.02 0.94 -14.74
CA GLU A 157 -13.53 0.17 -15.86
C GLU A 157 -14.96 0.61 -16.23
N LYS A 158 -15.41 0.20 -17.40
CA LYS A 158 -16.81 0.31 -17.80
C LYS A 158 -17.44 -1.08 -17.81
N VAL A 159 -18.46 -1.27 -16.99
CA VAL A 159 -19.25 -2.49 -16.93
C VAL A 159 -20.64 -2.14 -17.44
N ASP A 160 -21.10 -2.79 -18.50
CA ASP A 160 -22.39 -2.52 -19.14
C ASP A 160 -22.61 -1.02 -19.48
N GLY A 161 -21.53 -0.36 -19.90
CA GLY A 161 -21.55 1.07 -20.24
C GLY A 161 -21.53 2.03 -19.04
N LYS A 162 -21.57 1.52 -17.80
CA LYS A 162 -21.48 2.32 -16.57
C LYS A 162 -20.05 2.30 -16.03
N PRO A 163 -19.54 3.40 -15.51
CA PRO A 163 -18.25 3.40 -14.85
C PRO A 163 -18.31 2.60 -13.54
N ALA A 164 -17.30 1.78 -13.32
CA ALA A 164 -17.09 1.04 -12.08
C ALA A 164 -15.65 1.24 -11.61
N ILE A 165 -15.48 1.42 -10.32
CA ILE A 165 -14.16 1.51 -9.69
C ILE A 165 -13.95 0.21 -8.91
N TYR A 166 -13.06 -0.62 -9.42
CA TYR A 166 -12.55 -1.78 -8.71
C TYR A 166 -11.38 -1.34 -7.86
N TYR A 167 -11.32 -1.82 -6.61
CA TYR A 167 -10.18 -1.55 -5.74
C TYR A 167 -9.91 -2.75 -4.84
N TYR A 168 -8.65 -2.93 -4.46
CA TYR A 168 -8.26 -3.86 -3.42
C TYR A 168 -7.41 -3.16 -2.37
N ILE A 169 -7.40 -3.73 -1.18
CA ILE A 169 -6.65 -3.22 -0.03
C ILE A 169 -5.55 -4.23 0.28
N ARG A 170 -4.31 -3.73 0.45
CA ARG A 170 -3.19 -4.55 0.88
C ARG A 170 -3.41 -5.04 2.32
N ASP A 171 -3.10 -6.29 2.55
CA ASP A 171 -3.09 -6.87 3.90
C ASP A 171 -1.72 -6.67 4.57
N LEU A 172 -1.54 -5.48 5.17
CA LEU A 172 -0.29 -5.15 5.85
C LEU A 172 0.01 -6.05 7.05
N GLN A 173 -1.00 -6.68 7.66
CA GLN A 173 -0.79 -7.62 8.76
C GLN A 173 -0.17 -8.91 8.25
N LEU A 174 -0.70 -9.44 7.16
CA LEU A 174 -0.15 -10.62 6.49
C LEU A 174 1.26 -10.34 5.95
N GLU A 175 1.48 -9.19 5.31
CA GLU A 175 2.81 -8.78 4.85
C GLU A 175 3.83 -8.73 6.00
N GLN A 176 3.42 -8.19 7.16
CA GLN A 176 4.29 -8.13 8.34
C GLN A 176 4.66 -9.53 8.89
N ILE A 177 3.78 -10.50 8.76
CA ILE A 177 4.08 -11.90 9.14
C ILE A 177 5.26 -12.43 8.31
N TYR A 178 5.27 -12.19 7.00
CA TYR A 178 6.36 -12.63 6.12
C TYR A 178 7.67 -11.88 6.39
N ILE A 179 7.61 -10.59 6.70
CA ILE A 179 8.80 -9.82 7.11
C ILE A 179 9.38 -10.40 8.40
N ASN A 180 8.54 -10.60 9.43
CA ASN A 180 8.95 -11.16 10.70
C ASN A 180 9.52 -12.59 10.54
N LEU A 181 9.03 -13.36 9.57
CA LEU A 181 9.56 -14.69 9.27
C LEU A 181 11.00 -14.62 8.76
N LEU A 182 11.32 -13.70 7.84
CA LEU A 182 12.70 -13.47 7.41
C LEU A 182 13.59 -12.99 8.56
N GLU A 183 13.10 -12.08 9.41
CA GLU A 183 13.84 -11.63 10.59
C GLU A 183 14.13 -12.77 11.57
N LYS A 184 13.16 -13.65 11.79
CA LYS A 184 13.33 -14.86 12.63
C LYS A 184 14.40 -15.80 12.07
N TRP A 185 14.58 -15.86 10.77
CA TRP A 185 15.64 -16.63 10.10
C TRP A 185 16.99 -15.91 10.07
N GLY A 186 17.12 -14.77 10.78
CA GLY A 186 18.35 -14.01 10.92
C GLY A 186 18.65 -13.06 9.78
N PHE A 187 17.63 -12.68 9.00
CA PHE A 187 17.75 -11.64 7.99
C PHE A 187 17.42 -10.27 8.57
N LYS A 188 18.15 -9.26 8.11
CA LYS A 188 17.90 -7.86 8.44
C LYS A 188 17.57 -7.09 7.17
N GLN A 189 16.52 -6.31 7.23
CA GLN A 189 16.15 -5.40 6.14
C GLN A 189 17.16 -4.26 6.03
N ILE A 190 17.75 -4.05 4.85
CA ILE A 190 18.73 -3.00 4.57
C ILE A 190 18.19 -1.93 3.61
N THR A 191 17.23 -2.30 2.75
CA THR A 191 16.51 -1.38 1.87
C THR A 191 15.02 -1.68 1.95
N ASP A 192 14.21 -0.94 1.20
CA ASP A 192 12.75 -1.17 1.11
C ASP A 192 12.39 -2.62 0.72
N VAL A 193 13.27 -3.32 0.01
CA VAL A 193 13.00 -4.66 -0.54
C VAL A 193 14.06 -5.70 -0.20
N GLN A 194 15.28 -5.28 0.20
CA GLN A 194 16.41 -6.18 0.38
C GLN A 194 16.66 -6.55 1.83
N PHE A 195 16.93 -7.84 2.04
CA PHE A 195 17.22 -8.46 3.32
C PHE A 195 18.57 -9.19 3.21
N VAL A 196 19.50 -8.86 4.09
CA VAL A 196 20.78 -9.55 4.21
C VAL A 196 20.81 -10.38 5.47
N ARG A 197 21.50 -11.53 5.42
CA ARG A 197 21.67 -12.35 6.60
C ARG A 197 22.75 -11.76 7.50
N VAL A 198 22.40 -11.54 8.76
CA VAL A 198 23.40 -11.17 9.78
C VAL A 198 24.06 -12.47 10.21
N VAL A 199 25.29 -12.72 9.74
CA VAL A 199 26.03 -13.93 10.07
C VAL A 199 26.57 -13.78 11.50
N GLU A 200 25.96 -14.48 12.44
CA GLU A 200 26.64 -14.80 13.68
C GLU A 200 27.65 -15.93 13.40
N THR A 201 28.90 -15.69 13.71
CA THR A 201 30.07 -16.57 13.74
C THR A 201 29.75 -18.08 13.67
N GLY A 202 29.90 -18.70 12.50
CA GLY A 202 29.66 -20.15 12.32
C GLY A 202 30.11 -20.70 10.98
N GLY A 203 30.69 -19.87 10.09
CA GLY A 203 31.31 -20.36 8.86
C GLY A 203 30.38 -20.78 7.71
N TYR A 204 29.08 -20.77 7.91
CA TYR A 204 28.13 -21.05 6.83
C TYR A 204 27.96 -19.83 5.94
N THR A 205 28.18 -20.04 4.63
CA THR A 205 27.89 -18.99 3.66
C THR A 205 26.36 -18.79 3.53
N PHE A 206 25.93 -17.63 3.05
CA PHE A 206 24.53 -17.38 2.71
C PHE A 206 23.94 -18.48 1.81
N ILE A 207 24.75 -18.99 0.90
CA ILE A 207 24.37 -20.01 -0.08
C ILE A 207 24.13 -21.35 0.57
N ASP A 208 25.02 -21.78 1.48
CA ASP A 208 24.85 -23.03 2.24
C ASP A 208 23.55 -22.98 3.04
N TRP A 209 23.30 -21.85 3.69
CA TRP A 209 22.05 -21.63 4.42
C TRP A 209 20.83 -21.72 3.49
N LEU A 210 20.89 -21.07 2.33
CA LEU A 210 19.79 -21.05 1.36
C LEU A 210 19.48 -22.46 0.83
N GLN A 211 20.51 -23.27 0.57
CA GLN A 211 20.33 -24.65 0.15
C GLN A 211 19.68 -25.51 1.23
N GLN A 212 20.13 -25.37 2.48
CA GLN A 212 19.57 -26.12 3.61
C GLN A 212 18.10 -25.77 3.89
N HIS A 213 17.71 -24.51 3.69
CA HIS A 213 16.37 -24.01 4.02
C HIS A 213 15.47 -23.82 2.78
N LYS A 214 15.92 -24.27 1.60
CA LYS A 214 15.20 -24.09 0.33
C LYS A 214 13.76 -24.57 0.41
N ALA A 215 13.52 -25.79 0.88
CA ALA A 215 12.18 -26.37 0.98
C ALA A 215 11.27 -25.58 1.93
N GLU A 216 11.81 -25.09 3.05
CA GLU A 216 11.10 -24.28 4.02
C GLU A 216 10.73 -22.91 3.43
N LEU A 217 11.67 -22.27 2.73
CA LEU A 217 11.44 -21.02 2.02
C LEU A 217 10.37 -21.18 0.93
N GLU A 218 10.46 -22.21 0.10
CA GLU A 218 9.50 -22.50 -0.97
C GLU A 218 8.10 -22.83 -0.45
N SER A 219 7.99 -23.32 0.79
CA SER A 219 6.69 -23.54 1.43
C SER A 219 5.99 -22.24 1.85
N CYS A 220 6.76 -21.18 2.11
CA CYS A 220 6.25 -19.90 2.60
C CYS A 220 6.22 -18.81 1.54
N PHE A 221 7.12 -18.87 0.56
CA PHE A 221 7.34 -17.83 -0.45
C PHE A 221 7.31 -18.40 -1.85
N SER A 222 6.83 -17.60 -2.80
CA SER A 222 6.98 -17.89 -4.23
C SER A 222 8.37 -17.43 -4.69
N PHE A 223 9.22 -18.36 -5.11
CA PHE A 223 10.52 -18.00 -5.67
C PHE A 223 10.40 -17.54 -7.11
N VAL A 224 10.89 -16.33 -7.36
CA VAL A 224 11.00 -15.76 -8.72
C VAL A 224 12.41 -16.01 -9.23
N LYS A 225 12.52 -16.31 -10.52
CA LYS A 225 13.82 -16.55 -11.16
C LYS A 225 14.77 -15.37 -10.94
N THR A 226 15.87 -15.67 -10.32
CA THR A 226 16.99 -14.78 -9.99
C THR A 226 17.78 -14.37 -11.23
N ASP A 227 18.55 -13.31 -11.13
CA ASP A 227 19.57 -12.92 -12.12
C ASP A 227 20.48 -14.10 -12.49
N THR A 228 20.80 -14.21 -13.76
CA THR A 228 21.54 -15.33 -14.37
C THR A 228 22.90 -15.59 -13.71
N SER A 229 23.51 -14.58 -13.12
CA SER A 229 24.82 -14.70 -12.44
C SER A 229 24.79 -15.48 -11.13
N LEU A 230 23.62 -15.55 -10.47
CA LEU A 230 23.42 -16.30 -9.21
C LEU A 230 22.79 -17.68 -9.40
N ARG A 231 22.40 -18.05 -10.61
CA ARG A 231 21.81 -19.37 -10.92
C ARG A 231 22.75 -20.56 -10.63
N TYR A 232 24.05 -20.34 -10.72
CA TYR A 232 25.06 -21.38 -10.46
C TYR A 232 25.06 -21.86 -9.01
N TYR A 233 24.50 -21.10 -8.08
CA TYR A 233 24.51 -21.42 -6.66
C TYR A 233 23.25 -22.16 -6.18
N LEU A 234 22.16 -22.14 -6.97
CA LEU A 234 20.89 -22.78 -6.62
C LEU A 234 20.64 -24.07 -7.43
N GLY A 235 21.49 -24.39 -8.39
CA GLY A 235 21.45 -25.64 -9.15
C GLY A 235 22.04 -26.82 -8.36
N GLU A 236 21.55 -28.02 -8.60
CA GLU A 236 22.27 -29.25 -8.19
C GLU A 236 23.64 -29.26 -8.86
N ILE A 237 24.70 -29.13 -8.08
CA ILE A 237 26.06 -29.32 -8.57
C ILE A 237 26.25 -30.82 -8.67
N SER A 238 26.02 -31.41 -9.84
CA SER A 238 26.51 -32.73 -10.17
C SER A 238 27.99 -32.59 -10.54
N LEU A 239 28.88 -32.95 -9.63
CA LEU A 239 30.30 -33.12 -9.92
C LEU A 239 30.44 -34.37 -10.77
N ALA A 240 30.51 -34.24 -12.09
CA ALA A 240 30.99 -35.27 -12.98
C ALA A 240 32.52 -35.26 -12.91
N GLN A 241 33.09 -36.19 -12.19
CA GLN A 241 34.54 -36.40 -12.18
C GLN A 241 34.89 -37.21 -13.45
N GLU A 242 35.32 -36.50 -14.50
CA GLU A 242 35.93 -37.17 -15.66
C GLU A 242 37.37 -37.55 -15.30
N ILE A 243 37.59 -38.84 -15.02
CA ILE A 243 38.92 -39.38 -14.88
C ILE A 243 39.39 -39.68 -16.32
N SER A 244 40.16 -38.76 -16.90
CA SER A 244 40.90 -39.04 -18.13
C SER A 244 42.07 -39.99 -17.78
N PRO A 245 42.17 -41.15 -18.40
CA PRO A 245 43.34 -41.99 -18.22
C PRO A 245 44.57 -41.25 -18.75
N SER A 246 45.56 -41.09 -17.91
CA SER A 246 46.86 -40.55 -18.29
C SER A 246 47.45 -41.47 -19.38
N PRO A 247 47.97 -40.97 -20.50
CA PRO A 247 48.69 -41.81 -21.45
C PRO A 247 49.93 -42.31 -20.77
N ASP A 248 50.04 -43.63 -20.70
CA ASP A 248 51.25 -44.30 -20.25
C ASP A 248 52.44 -43.88 -21.07
N TRP A 249 53.57 -43.62 -20.39
CA TRP A 249 54.87 -43.37 -20.94
C TRP A 249 55.52 -44.69 -21.43
#